data_98211542bc55497707764452525c7981
#
_entry.id   98211542bc55497707764452525c7981
#
_cell.length_a   1.000
_cell.length_b   1.000
_cell.length_c   1.000
_cell.angle_alpha   90.00
_cell.angle_beta   90.00
_cell.angle_gamma   90.00
#
_symmetry.space_group_name_H-M   'P 1'
#
loop_
_entity.id
_entity.type
_entity.pdbx_description
1 polymer ?
#
loop_
_entity_poly.entity_id
_entity_poly.type
_entity_poly.pdbx_seq_one_letter_code
_entity_poly.pdbx_strand_id
1 'polypeptide(L)'
;NALLENVTLDENGKIDFKDGSVTQNTRVSYPIEHIENIVKPVSKAGHATKVIFLTADAFGVMPPVSILTPEQTKYYFLSGFTAKLAGTERGVTQPEPTFSACFGKAFLSLHPTQYGQELVKKMEEHKATAYMVNTGWNGTGKRISIKDTRAIIDRILDGSMEKAETTIILI
;
A
#
# COMPACT_ATOMS: atom_id res chain seq x y z
N ASN A 1 22.97 12.55 -5.09
CA ASN A 1 22.74 11.90 -6.40
C ASN A 1 21.46 11.05 -6.31
N ALA A 2 20.50 11.30 -7.20
CA ALA A 2 19.30 10.52 -7.35
C ALA A 2 19.12 10.11 -8.82
N LEU A 3 18.52 8.95 -9.05
CA LEU A 3 18.10 8.49 -10.37
C LEU A 3 16.59 8.69 -10.50
N LEU A 4 16.19 9.36 -11.56
CA LEU A 4 14.79 9.65 -11.88
C LEU A 4 14.39 8.90 -13.15
N GLU A 5 13.21 8.29 -13.14
CA GLU A 5 12.65 7.58 -14.28
C GLU A 5 11.35 8.23 -14.74
N ASN A 6 11.17 8.31 -16.05
CA ASN A 6 9.96 8.81 -16.71
C ASN A 6 9.60 10.26 -16.35
N VAL A 7 10.57 11.09 -16.10
CA VAL A 7 10.39 12.53 -15.91
C VAL A 7 10.90 13.28 -17.13
N THR A 8 10.28 14.42 -17.44
CA THR A 8 10.67 15.31 -18.52
C THR A 8 11.45 16.50 -17.96
N LEU A 9 12.10 17.22 -18.83
CA LEU A 9 12.77 18.49 -18.51
C LEU A 9 11.97 19.63 -19.15
N ASP A 10 11.86 20.75 -18.44
CA ASP A 10 11.32 21.99 -18.97
C ASP A 10 12.30 22.67 -19.94
N GLU A 11 11.90 23.79 -20.55
CA GLU A 11 12.72 24.57 -21.50
C GLU A 11 14.04 25.07 -20.90
N ASN A 12 14.16 25.12 -19.58
CA ASN A 12 15.36 25.55 -18.84
C ASN A 12 16.21 24.36 -18.37
N GLY A 13 15.85 23.11 -18.74
CA GLY A 13 16.53 21.90 -18.33
C GLY A 13 16.25 21.49 -16.88
N LYS A 14 15.20 22.02 -16.26
CA LYS A 14 14.73 21.60 -14.92
C LYS A 14 13.70 20.49 -15.05
N ILE A 15 13.65 19.60 -14.03
CA ILE A 15 12.70 18.51 -14.00
C ILE A 15 11.29 19.07 -13.85
N ASP A 16 10.40 18.69 -14.75
CA ASP A 16 8.95 18.94 -14.63
C ASP A 16 8.22 17.72 -14.11
N PHE A 17 7.94 17.70 -12.81
CA PHE A 17 7.19 16.63 -12.16
C PHE A 17 5.68 16.63 -12.47
N LYS A 18 5.18 17.63 -13.18
CA LYS A 18 3.75 17.75 -13.55
C LYS A 18 3.49 17.26 -14.97
N ASP A 19 4.51 17.18 -15.78
CA ASP A 19 4.39 16.70 -17.14
C ASP A 19 4.24 15.17 -17.16
N GLY A 20 3.05 14.69 -17.49
CA GLY A 20 2.71 13.28 -17.66
C GLY A 20 2.80 12.78 -19.10
N SER A 21 3.44 13.51 -20.02
CA SER A 21 3.47 13.15 -21.45
C SER A 21 4.16 11.81 -21.73
N VAL A 22 5.15 11.41 -20.94
CA VAL A 22 5.79 10.09 -21.03
C VAL A 22 4.92 9.03 -20.36
N THR A 23 4.61 9.26 -19.08
CA THR A 23 3.70 8.41 -18.26
C THR A 23 3.44 9.10 -16.92
N GLN A 24 2.32 8.77 -16.30
CA GLN A 24 2.03 9.19 -14.91
C GLN A 24 2.80 8.38 -13.85
N ASN A 25 3.43 7.27 -14.26
CA ASN A 25 4.22 6.40 -13.37
C ASN A 25 5.68 6.86 -13.35
N THR A 26 5.98 7.86 -12.54
CA THR A 26 7.35 8.32 -12.30
C THR A 26 7.96 7.61 -11.10
N ARG A 27 9.28 7.41 -11.13
CA ARG A 27 10.03 6.78 -10.06
C ARG A 27 11.30 7.54 -9.73
N VAL A 28 11.73 7.41 -8.47
CA VAL A 28 13.01 7.97 -8.02
C VAL A 28 13.73 6.94 -7.16
N SER A 29 15.02 6.76 -7.41
CA SER A 29 15.94 6.01 -6.57
C SER A 29 16.97 6.98 -5.99
N TYR A 30 17.17 6.97 -4.68
CA TYR A 30 18.10 7.86 -3.98
C TYR A 30 18.72 7.15 -2.78
N PRO A 31 19.93 7.57 -2.35
CA PRO A 31 20.54 7.06 -1.13
C PRO A 31 19.67 7.33 0.09
N ILE A 32 19.63 6.36 1.01
CA ILE A 32 18.79 6.44 2.21
C ILE A 32 19.14 7.64 3.11
N GLU A 33 20.37 8.11 3.03
CA GLU A 33 20.88 9.27 3.77
C GLU A 33 20.24 10.60 3.34
N HIS A 34 19.54 10.63 2.18
CA HIS A 34 18.75 11.79 1.76
C HIS A 34 17.48 11.99 2.60
N ILE A 35 17.10 11.00 3.43
CA ILE A 35 15.96 11.11 4.34
C ILE A 35 16.45 11.70 5.66
N GLU A 36 16.08 12.96 5.94
CA GLU A 36 16.57 13.71 7.09
C GLU A 36 16.23 13.06 8.44
N ASN A 37 15.03 12.50 8.57
CA ASN A 37 14.51 11.91 9.81
C ASN A 37 14.57 10.38 9.85
N ILE A 38 15.50 9.77 9.12
CA ILE A 38 15.66 8.32 9.12
C ILE A 38 16.07 7.80 10.51
N VAL A 39 15.53 6.63 10.87
CA VAL A 39 15.89 5.92 12.12
C VAL A 39 17.36 5.53 12.10
N LYS A 40 18.06 5.79 13.20
CA LYS A 40 19.47 5.40 13.38
C LYS A 40 19.60 4.36 14.49
N PRO A 41 20.46 3.32 14.33
CA PRO A 41 21.28 3.06 13.14
C PRO A 41 20.43 2.64 11.93
N VAL A 42 20.85 3.07 10.77
CA VAL A 42 20.16 2.80 9.48
C VAL A 42 20.02 1.29 9.24
N SER A 43 18.90 0.90 8.65
CA SER A 43 18.58 -0.50 8.31
C SER A 43 18.49 -1.45 9.50
N LYS A 44 18.23 -0.93 10.70
CA LYS A 44 18.06 -1.72 11.92
C LYS A 44 16.81 -1.28 12.66
N ALA A 45 15.91 -2.23 12.92
CA ALA A 45 14.67 -2.00 13.66
C ALA A 45 14.25 -3.26 14.42
N GLY A 46 13.30 -3.11 15.36
CA GLY A 46 12.59 -4.22 15.97
C GLY A 46 11.52 -4.80 15.04
N HIS A 47 10.73 -5.74 15.54
CA HIS A 47 9.58 -6.27 14.81
C HIS A 47 8.48 -5.20 14.65
N ALA A 48 7.80 -5.25 13.51
CA ALA A 48 6.65 -4.39 13.27
C ALA A 48 5.50 -4.76 14.22
N THR A 49 4.84 -3.76 14.77
CA THR A 49 3.63 -3.92 15.60
C THR A 49 2.34 -3.68 14.81
N LYS A 50 2.46 -3.07 13.66
CA LYS A 50 1.36 -2.79 12.73
C LYS A 50 1.73 -3.27 11.34
N VAL A 51 0.82 -3.99 10.70
CA VAL A 51 0.94 -4.42 9.29
C VAL A 51 -0.18 -3.74 8.53
N ILE A 52 0.15 -2.97 7.51
CA ILE A 52 -0.81 -2.22 6.71
C ILE A 52 -0.80 -2.75 5.29
N PHE A 53 -1.91 -3.37 4.86
CA PHE A 53 -2.15 -3.72 3.47
C PHE A 53 -2.77 -2.53 2.77
N LEU A 54 -2.11 -2.03 1.74
CA LEU A 54 -2.70 -1.03 0.86
C LEU A 54 -3.40 -1.74 -0.30
N THR A 55 -4.68 -1.45 -0.46
CA THR A 55 -5.47 -1.94 -1.60
C THR A 55 -6.10 -0.77 -2.33
N ALA A 56 -6.48 -0.96 -3.58
CA ALA A 56 -7.27 0.01 -4.34
C ALA A 56 -8.52 -0.71 -4.83
N ASP A 57 -9.65 -0.44 -4.18
CA ASP A 57 -10.93 -0.99 -4.60
C ASP A 57 -11.47 -0.20 -5.79
N ALA A 58 -11.61 -0.87 -6.94
CA ALA A 58 -12.14 -0.28 -8.17
C ALA A 58 -13.68 -0.14 -8.16
N PHE A 59 -14.38 -0.85 -7.27
CA PHE A 59 -15.84 -0.96 -7.26
C PHE A 59 -16.51 -0.19 -6.11
N GLY A 60 -15.74 0.27 -5.11
CA GLY A 60 -16.26 0.98 -3.96
C GLY A 60 -17.03 0.10 -2.97
N VAL A 61 -16.65 -1.17 -2.84
CA VAL A 61 -17.28 -2.14 -1.95
C VAL A 61 -16.62 -2.15 -0.57
N MET A 62 -15.30 -1.89 -0.54
CA MET A 62 -14.52 -1.98 0.68
C MET A 62 -14.58 -0.69 1.51
N PRO A 63 -14.62 -0.80 2.84
CA PRO A 63 -14.52 0.38 3.70
C PRO A 63 -13.14 1.04 3.58
N PRO A 64 -13.02 2.31 4.00
CA PRO A 64 -11.73 3.02 3.96
C PRO A 64 -10.62 2.35 4.77
N VAL A 65 -10.98 1.70 5.87
CA VAL A 65 -10.06 0.96 6.73
C VAL A 65 -10.77 -0.22 7.40
N SER A 66 -10.07 -1.34 7.54
CA SER A 66 -10.52 -2.51 8.28
C SER A 66 -9.41 -3.02 9.20
N ILE A 67 -9.77 -3.47 10.39
CA ILE A 67 -8.91 -4.29 11.25
C ILE A 67 -9.17 -5.74 10.86
N LEU A 68 -8.12 -6.52 10.63
CA LEU A 68 -8.22 -7.89 10.13
C LEU A 68 -7.96 -8.91 11.25
N THR A 69 -8.74 -9.97 11.29
CA THR A 69 -8.41 -11.18 12.08
C THR A 69 -7.21 -11.91 11.44
N PRO A 70 -6.57 -12.86 12.16
CA PRO A 70 -5.51 -13.68 11.57
C PRO A 70 -5.93 -14.38 10.27
N GLU A 71 -7.14 -14.95 10.23
CA GLU A 71 -7.68 -15.64 9.06
C GLU A 71 -7.92 -14.68 7.89
N GLN A 72 -8.53 -13.53 8.18
CA GLN A 72 -8.72 -12.46 7.17
C GLN A 72 -7.38 -11.93 6.67
N THR A 73 -6.42 -11.73 7.56
CA THR A 73 -5.06 -11.33 7.20
C THR A 73 -4.43 -12.30 6.21
N LYS A 74 -4.50 -13.60 6.51
CA LYS A 74 -4.00 -14.65 5.62
C LYS A 74 -4.72 -14.63 4.27
N TYR A 75 -6.06 -14.53 4.28
CA TYR A 75 -6.86 -14.51 3.08
C TYR A 75 -6.50 -13.31 2.18
N TYR A 76 -6.50 -12.10 2.72
CA TYR A 76 -6.20 -10.90 1.95
C TYR A 76 -4.75 -10.85 1.48
N PHE A 77 -3.81 -11.33 2.29
CA PHE A 77 -2.42 -11.46 1.89
C PHE A 77 -2.27 -12.43 0.71
N LEU A 78 -2.90 -13.60 0.79
CA LEU A 78 -2.84 -14.59 -0.28
C LEU A 78 -3.52 -14.13 -1.57
N SER A 79 -4.64 -13.42 -1.46
CA SER A 79 -5.33 -12.87 -2.64
C SER A 79 -4.54 -11.71 -3.26
N GLY A 80 -3.95 -10.84 -2.43
CA GLY A 80 -3.24 -9.65 -2.88
C GLY A 80 -4.09 -8.77 -3.78
N PHE A 81 -5.37 -8.58 -3.40
CA PHE A 81 -6.33 -7.82 -4.19
C PHE A 81 -5.96 -6.33 -4.20
N THR A 82 -5.93 -5.76 -5.39
CA THR A 82 -5.75 -4.33 -5.64
C THR A 82 -6.32 -3.97 -7.01
N ALA A 83 -6.08 -2.76 -7.49
CA ALA A 83 -6.40 -2.37 -8.85
C ALA A 83 -5.18 -1.79 -9.56
N LYS A 84 -5.05 -2.10 -10.85
CA LYS A 84 -4.19 -1.33 -11.75
C LYS A 84 -4.85 0.01 -11.98
N LEU A 85 -4.09 1.07 -11.83
CA LEU A 85 -4.55 2.44 -12.03
C LEU A 85 -4.09 2.94 -13.40
N ALA A 86 -4.83 3.90 -13.95
CA ALA A 86 -4.45 4.54 -15.21
C ALA A 86 -2.98 5.04 -15.15
N GLY A 87 -2.22 4.76 -16.22
CA GLY A 87 -0.80 5.15 -16.32
C GLY A 87 0.18 4.25 -15.56
N THR A 88 -0.26 3.25 -14.79
CA THR A 88 0.67 2.34 -14.08
C THR A 88 1.25 1.25 -14.99
N GLU A 89 0.50 0.85 -16.02
CA GLU A 89 0.94 -0.08 -17.05
C GLU A 89 0.50 0.44 -18.43
N ARG A 90 1.25 0.06 -19.45
CA ARG A 90 0.93 0.45 -20.85
C ARG A 90 -0.44 -0.09 -21.25
N GLY A 91 -1.32 0.78 -21.72
CA GLY A 91 -2.67 0.42 -22.16
C GLY A 91 -3.75 0.42 -21.07
N VAL A 92 -3.39 0.58 -19.80
CA VAL A 92 -4.36 0.72 -18.70
C VAL A 92 -4.85 2.16 -18.65
N THR A 93 -6.09 2.37 -19.05
CA THR A 93 -6.75 3.70 -19.09
C THR A 93 -7.85 3.86 -18.05
N GLN A 94 -8.34 2.75 -17.49
CA GLN A 94 -9.35 2.69 -16.45
C GLN A 94 -8.87 1.80 -15.30
N PRO A 95 -9.38 1.97 -14.06
CA PRO A 95 -9.07 1.07 -12.97
C PRO A 95 -9.50 -0.36 -13.28
N GLU A 96 -8.58 -1.31 -13.18
CA GLU A 96 -8.83 -2.73 -13.40
C GLU A 96 -8.49 -3.53 -12.15
N PRO A 97 -9.41 -4.36 -11.61
CA PRO A 97 -9.11 -5.22 -10.48
C PRO A 97 -8.00 -6.20 -10.84
N THR A 98 -7.08 -6.42 -9.92
CA THR A 98 -5.98 -7.36 -10.11
C THR A 98 -5.66 -8.10 -8.82
N PHE A 99 -5.03 -9.26 -8.97
CA PHE A 99 -4.62 -10.11 -7.86
C PHE A 99 -3.13 -10.44 -8.01
N SER A 100 -2.38 -10.14 -6.95
CA SER A 100 -0.96 -10.45 -6.88
C SER A 100 -0.67 -11.17 -5.57
N ALA A 101 -0.60 -12.49 -5.59
CA ALA A 101 -0.41 -13.31 -4.38
C ALA A 101 0.70 -12.73 -3.50
N CYS A 102 0.40 -12.56 -2.22
CA CYS A 102 1.27 -11.95 -1.21
C CYS A 102 1.75 -10.54 -1.57
N PHE A 103 1.00 -9.81 -2.43
CA PHE A 103 1.37 -8.51 -2.99
C PHE A 103 2.72 -8.50 -3.73
N GLY A 104 3.21 -9.66 -4.11
CA GLY A 104 4.55 -9.81 -4.71
C GLY A 104 4.70 -11.07 -5.55
N LYS A 105 3.66 -11.49 -6.28
CA LYS A 105 3.61 -12.75 -7.04
C LYS A 105 4.88 -13.00 -7.87
N ALA A 106 5.44 -11.98 -8.48
CA ALA A 106 6.65 -12.10 -9.31
C ALA A 106 7.92 -12.44 -8.51
N PHE A 107 7.91 -12.29 -7.19
CA PHE A 107 9.08 -12.47 -6.31
C PHE A 107 8.98 -13.73 -5.43
N LEU A 108 7.88 -14.48 -5.51
CA LEU A 108 7.68 -15.66 -4.69
C LEU A 108 8.52 -16.83 -5.22
N SER A 109 9.36 -17.39 -4.36
CA SER A 109 10.15 -18.58 -4.64
C SER A 109 9.52 -19.87 -4.09
N LEU A 110 8.56 -19.74 -3.16
CA LEU A 110 7.82 -20.83 -2.54
C LEU A 110 6.32 -20.69 -2.83
N HIS A 111 5.54 -21.71 -2.47
CA HIS A 111 4.11 -21.63 -2.63
C HIS A 111 3.51 -20.51 -1.74
N PRO A 112 2.59 -19.68 -2.24
CA PRO A 112 2.05 -18.51 -1.51
C PRO A 112 1.54 -18.83 -0.09
N THR A 113 0.96 -20.01 0.12
CA THR A 113 0.43 -20.42 1.42
C THR A 113 1.48 -20.48 2.52
N GLN A 114 2.75 -20.77 2.19
CA GLN A 114 3.85 -20.78 3.16
C GLN A 114 4.14 -19.37 3.67
N TYR A 115 4.13 -18.38 2.79
CA TYR A 115 4.29 -16.97 3.17
C TYR A 115 3.11 -16.49 4.03
N GLY A 116 1.86 -16.88 3.67
CA GLY A 116 0.68 -16.52 4.46
C GLY A 116 0.69 -17.14 5.86
N GLN A 117 1.14 -18.38 6.00
CA GLN A 117 1.28 -19.04 7.30
C GLN A 117 2.36 -18.36 8.14
N GLU A 118 3.53 -18.08 7.56
CA GLU A 118 4.62 -17.43 8.29
C GLU A 118 4.26 -16.01 8.70
N LEU A 119 3.55 -15.25 7.85
CA LEU A 119 3.06 -13.92 8.22
C LEU A 119 2.19 -13.97 9.47
N VAL A 120 1.15 -14.82 9.48
CA VAL A 120 0.22 -14.92 10.62
C VAL A 120 0.98 -15.36 11.87
N LYS A 121 1.83 -16.39 11.77
CA LYS A 121 2.66 -16.86 12.88
C LYS A 121 3.50 -15.72 13.48
N LYS A 122 4.18 -14.93 12.64
CA LYS A 122 4.99 -13.79 13.10
C LYS A 122 4.16 -12.69 13.73
N MET A 123 2.97 -12.43 13.18
CA MET A 123 2.06 -11.46 13.78
C MET A 123 1.58 -11.89 15.16
N GLU A 124 1.25 -13.15 15.35
CA GLU A 124 0.83 -13.71 16.65
C GLU A 124 2.00 -13.67 17.67
N GLU A 125 3.20 -14.14 17.26
CA GLU A 125 4.40 -14.13 18.10
C GLU A 125 4.74 -12.71 18.61
N HIS A 126 4.57 -11.69 17.76
CA HIS A 126 4.94 -10.30 18.07
C HIS A 126 3.74 -9.40 18.37
N LYS A 127 2.53 -9.95 18.50
CA LYS A 127 1.29 -9.22 18.80
C LYS A 127 1.06 -8.05 17.83
N ALA A 128 1.36 -8.28 16.55
CA ALA A 128 1.13 -7.29 15.51
C ALA A 128 -0.33 -7.29 15.07
N THR A 129 -0.90 -6.09 14.86
CA THR A 129 -2.25 -5.91 14.33
C THR A 129 -2.19 -5.64 12.82
N ALA A 130 -3.04 -6.32 12.05
CA ALA A 130 -3.16 -6.08 10.62
C ALA A 130 -4.32 -5.14 10.31
N TYR A 131 -4.06 -4.21 9.39
CA TYR A 131 -5.04 -3.28 8.85
C TYR A 131 -5.07 -3.40 7.33
N MET A 132 -6.25 -3.26 6.75
CA MET A 132 -6.40 -3.03 5.32
C MET A 132 -6.89 -1.63 5.08
N VAL A 133 -6.19 -0.86 4.26
CA VAL A 133 -6.50 0.52 3.92
C VAL A 133 -6.83 0.62 2.44
N ASN A 134 -8.05 1.03 2.15
CA ASN A 134 -8.53 1.23 0.78
C ASN A 134 -8.09 2.62 0.27
N THR A 135 -7.30 2.63 -0.79
CA THR A 135 -6.84 3.85 -1.49
C THR A 135 -7.59 4.09 -2.81
N GLY A 136 -8.56 3.23 -3.11
CA GLY A 136 -9.39 3.27 -4.30
C GLY A 136 -10.66 4.09 -4.14
N TRP A 137 -11.78 3.54 -4.54
CA TRP A 137 -13.08 4.21 -4.52
C TRP A 137 -13.91 3.79 -3.31
N ASN A 138 -14.81 4.67 -2.89
CA ASN A 138 -15.81 4.41 -1.88
C ASN A 138 -17.17 4.05 -2.54
N GLY A 139 -18.16 3.65 -1.72
CA GLY A 139 -19.50 3.27 -2.19
C GLY A 139 -20.29 4.37 -2.91
N THR A 140 -19.80 5.60 -2.96
CA THR A 140 -20.41 6.69 -3.73
C THR A 140 -19.71 6.94 -5.07
N GLY A 141 -18.77 6.09 -5.45
CA GLY A 141 -17.97 6.25 -6.68
C GLY A 141 -16.88 7.33 -6.58
N LYS A 142 -16.63 7.88 -5.39
CA LYS A 142 -15.59 8.87 -5.18
C LYS A 142 -14.30 8.20 -4.72
N ARG A 143 -13.17 8.56 -5.33
CA ARG A 143 -11.87 8.06 -4.92
C ARG A 143 -11.48 8.63 -3.55
N ILE A 144 -10.98 7.77 -2.66
CA ILE A 144 -10.42 8.16 -1.36
C ILE A 144 -9.17 9.00 -1.61
N SER A 145 -9.12 10.19 -1.01
CA SER A 145 -8.01 11.11 -1.26
C SER A 145 -6.75 10.64 -0.55
N ILE A 146 -5.58 11.06 -1.06
CA ILE A 146 -4.30 10.82 -0.39
C ILE A 146 -4.25 11.46 1.00
N LYS A 147 -4.97 12.57 1.19
CA LYS A 147 -5.09 13.25 2.49
C LYS A 147 -5.83 12.35 3.50
N ASP A 148 -6.94 11.74 3.07
CA ASP A 148 -7.72 10.82 3.92
C ASP A 148 -6.92 9.55 4.21
N THR A 149 -6.26 8.98 3.21
CA THR A 149 -5.37 7.82 3.38
C THR A 149 -4.27 8.09 4.40
N ARG A 150 -3.60 9.23 4.30
CA ARG A 150 -2.56 9.63 5.27
C ARG A 150 -3.12 9.80 6.67
N ALA A 151 -4.27 10.44 6.81
CA ALA A 151 -4.91 10.61 8.12
C ALA A 151 -5.30 9.27 8.76
N ILE A 152 -5.73 8.27 7.96
CA ILE A 152 -5.99 6.91 8.43
C ILE A 152 -4.69 6.27 8.92
N ILE A 153 -3.62 6.35 8.14
CA ILE A 153 -2.32 5.77 8.50
C ILE A 153 -1.78 6.41 9.78
N ASP A 154 -1.85 7.73 9.93
CA ASP A 154 -1.42 8.43 11.13
C ASP A 154 -2.17 7.92 12.38
N ARG A 155 -3.49 7.71 12.27
CA ARG A 155 -4.30 7.15 13.37
C ARG A 155 -4.01 5.69 13.67
N ILE A 156 -3.60 4.90 12.69
CA ILE A 156 -3.10 3.54 12.93
C ILE A 156 -1.78 3.59 13.70
N LEU A 157 -0.87 4.48 13.32
CA LEU A 157 0.45 4.59 13.91
C LEU A 157 0.42 5.13 15.34
N ASP A 158 -0.44 6.13 15.62
CA ASP A 158 -0.59 6.71 16.96
C ASP A 158 -1.48 5.87 17.90
N GLY A 159 -2.11 4.80 17.39
CA GLY A 159 -2.98 3.88 18.15
C GLY A 159 -4.40 4.41 18.38
N SER A 160 -4.75 5.61 17.90
CA SER A 160 -6.11 6.16 18.06
C SER A 160 -7.16 5.38 17.26
N MET A 161 -6.75 4.68 16.19
CA MET A 161 -7.63 3.82 15.40
C MET A 161 -8.22 2.66 16.23
N GLU A 162 -7.49 2.13 17.20
CA GLU A 162 -7.94 1.03 18.05
C GLU A 162 -9.08 1.44 19.00
N LYS A 163 -9.26 2.74 19.20
CA LYS A 163 -10.31 3.32 20.06
C LYS A 163 -11.54 3.76 19.26
N ALA A 164 -11.50 3.64 17.93
CA ALA A 164 -12.61 4.01 17.08
C ALA A 164 -13.76 3.00 17.23
N GLU A 165 -14.99 3.48 17.08
CA GLU A 165 -16.15 2.62 16.97
C GLU A 165 -16.02 1.74 15.71
N THR A 166 -16.23 0.45 15.86
CA THR A 166 -16.10 -0.53 14.77
C THR A 166 -17.42 -1.22 14.47
N THR A 167 -17.65 -1.48 13.19
CA THR A 167 -18.78 -2.27 12.71
C THR A 167 -18.26 -3.57 12.10
N ILE A 168 -18.88 -4.69 12.46
CA ILE A 168 -18.55 -5.98 11.83
C ILE A 168 -19.14 -5.99 10.42
N ILE A 169 -18.30 -6.17 9.42
CA ILE A 169 -18.72 -6.36 8.04
C ILE A 169 -18.52 -7.85 7.70
N LEU A 170 -19.62 -8.51 7.36
CA LEU A 170 -19.59 -9.88 6.81
C LEU A 170 -19.37 -9.74 5.30
N ILE A 171 -18.23 -10.16 4.83
CA ILE A 171 -17.84 -10.21 3.40
C ILE A 171 -17.75 -11.68 3.01
#